data_1fb4e3d7a77ee60d53c5f3dab571b15a
#
_entry.id   1fb4e3d7a77ee60d53c5f3dab571b15a
#
_cell.length_a   1.000
_cell.length_b   1.000
_cell.length_c   1.000
_cell.angle_alpha   90.00
_cell.angle_beta   90.00
_cell.angle_gamma   90.00
#
_symmetry.space_group_name_H-M   'P 1'
#
loop_
_entity.id
_entity.type
_entity.pdbx_description
1 polymer ?
#
loop_
_entity_poly.entity_id
_entity_poly.type
_entity_poly.pdbx_seq_one_letter_code
_entity_poly.pdbx_strand_id
1 'polypeptide(L)'
;MKSKVIKVALTGGIASGKSLVSDLLEIHGCKIIDLDVISREVVMPGTKGLQELVGTFGKSILSSDGSLDRKNLRDVLYKKGRNRALIEQILHPKILHKMKAMMDDCHEGVMIVVIPLLVEKELWGPFDRAILVDCENETQIKRLMERDDIDSAKAKTMLLAQASREQRLRLNEHLPTDVIENNSRVSDLKEKVQALNQKLFAFL
;
A
#
# COMPACT_ATOMS: atom_id res chain seq x y z
N MET A 1 19.56 -27.05 2.95
CA MET A 1 19.79 -25.62 2.70
C MET A 1 18.64 -24.88 3.37
N LYS A 2 18.87 -23.80 4.15
CA LYS A 2 17.75 -22.98 4.65
C LYS A 2 17.17 -22.28 3.44
N SER A 3 15.89 -22.48 3.18
CA SER A 3 15.16 -21.71 2.17
C SER A 3 15.25 -20.21 2.55
N LYS A 4 15.62 -19.38 1.59
CA LYS A 4 15.80 -17.96 1.78
C LYS A 4 14.57 -17.23 1.28
N VAL A 5 14.04 -16.33 2.09
CA VAL A 5 12.97 -15.42 1.70
C VAL A 5 13.55 -14.02 1.59
N ILE A 6 13.30 -13.34 0.48
CA ILE A 6 13.61 -11.93 0.33
C ILE A 6 12.31 -11.14 0.51
N LYS A 7 12.30 -10.25 1.49
CA LYS A 7 11.17 -9.40 1.85
C LYS A 7 11.33 -8.02 1.21
N VAL A 8 10.46 -7.70 0.28
CA VAL A 8 10.55 -6.46 -0.50
C VAL A 8 9.31 -5.60 -0.27
N ALA A 9 9.49 -4.37 0.17
CA ALA A 9 8.41 -3.40 0.24
C ALA A 9 8.17 -2.77 -1.14
N LEU A 10 6.93 -2.75 -1.63
CA LEU A 10 6.54 -2.06 -2.86
C LEU A 10 5.76 -0.80 -2.50
N THR A 11 6.27 0.35 -2.90
CA THR A 11 5.65 1.65 -2.64
C THR A 11 5.66 2.58 -3.85
N GLY A 12 5.08 3.75 -3.70
CA GLY A 12 5.02 4.80 -4.74
C GLY A 12 3.83 5.73 -4.52
N GLY A 13 3.81 6.86 -5.17
CA GLY A 13 2.75 7.85 -5.05
C GLY A 13 1.38 7.34 -5.53
N ILE A 14 0.34 8.09 -5.21
CA ILE A 14 -1.01 7.83 -5.74
C ILE A 14 -0.98 7.84 -7.27
N ALA A 15 -1.69 6.92 -7.92
CA ALA A 15 -1.74 6.75 -9.38
C ALA A 15 -0.38 6.52 -10.07
N SER A 16 0.69 6.15 -9.32
CA SER A 16 1.99 5.82 -9.93
C SER A 16 2.01 4.49 -10.69
N GLY A 17 1.01 3.61 -10.47
CA GLY A 17 0.93 2.30 -11.12
C GLY A 17 1.42 1.12 -10.28
N LYS A 18 1.47 1.25 -8.95
CA LYS A 18 1.85 0.18 -8.00
C LYS A 18 1.12 -1.14 -8.26
N SER A 19 -0.20 -1.08 -8.47
CA SER A 19 -1.02 -2.29 -8.69
C SER A 19 -0.56 -3.06 -9.92
N LEU A 20 -0.31 -2.37 -11.04
CA LEU A 20 0.18 -3.02 -12.25
C LEU A 20 1.56 -3.65 -12.04
N VAL A 21 2.47 -2.99 -11.30
CA VAL A 21 3.78 -3.57 -10.95
C VAL A 21 3.61 -4.78 -10.04
N SER A 22 2.73 -4.71 -9.05
CA SER A 22 2.39 -5.83 -8.16
C SER A 22 1.87 -7.04 -8.94
N ASP A 23 0.87 -6.83 -9.82
CA ASP A 23 0.28 -7.89 -10.64
C ASP A 23 1.32 -8.56 -11.55
N LEU A 24 2.21 -7.76 -12.16
CA LEU A 24 3.29 -8.28 -12.99
C LEU A 24 4.30 -9.11 -12.18
N LEU A 25 4.67 -8.67 -10.97
CA LEU A 25 5.56 -9.42 -10.10
C LEU A 25 4.92 -10.74 -9.64
N GLU A 26 3.61 -10.75 -9.37
CA GLU A 26 2.84 -11.96 -9.04
C GLU A 26 2.87 -12.96 -10.20
N ILE A 27 2.62 -12.51 -11.43
CA ILE A 27 2.71 -13.33 -12.66
C ILE A 27 4.11 -13.94 -12.79
N HIS A 28 5.16 -13.26 -12.35
CA HIS A 28 6.53 -13.72 -12.37
C HIS A 28 6.95 -14.54 -11.13
N GLY A 29 6.00 -14.99 -10.30
CA GLY A 29 6.22 -15.92 -9.20
C GLY A 29 6.54 -15.29 -7.85
N CYS A 30 6.41 -13.97 -7.68
CA CYS A 30 6.50 -13.35 -6.37
C CYS A 30 5.22 -13.60 -5.56
N LYS A 31 5.36 -13.79 -4.24
CA LYS A 31 4.22 -13.80 -3.31
C LYS A 31 3.84 -12.35 -2.98
N ILE A 32 2.58 -11.98 -3.19
CA ILE A 32 2.09 -10.64 -2.95
C ILE A 32 1.31 -10.56 -1.63
N ILE A 33 1.60 -9.55 -0.83
CA ILE A 33 0.84 -9.15 0.36
C ILE A 33 0.47 -7.68 0.19
N ASP A 34 -0.83 -7.36 0.12
CA ASP A 34 -1.31 -5.99 -0.06
C ASP A 34 -1.93 -5.47 1.24
N LEU A 35 -1.37 -4.36 1.79
CA LEU A 35 -1.87 -3.76 3.02
C LEU A 35 -3.25 -3.13 2.85
N ASP A 36 -3.63 -2.68 1.66
CA ASP A 36 -4.97 -2.18 1.40
C ASP A 36 -6.01 -3.33 1.46
N VAL A 37 -5.65 -4.53 0.98
CA VAL A 37 -6.47 -5.74 1.15
C VAL A 37 -6.59 -6.10 2.63
N ILE A 38 -5.46 -6.19 3.34
CA ILE A 38 -5.45 -6.49 4.78
C ILE A 38 -6.29 -5.47 5.55
N SER A 39 -6.19 -4.17 5.22
CA SER A 39 -6.97 -3.12 5.87
C SER A 39 -8.48 -3.29 5.72
N ARG A 40 -8.91 -3.93 4.63
CA ARG A 40 -10.32 -4.28 4.41
C ARG A 40 -10.72 -5.52 5.19
N GLU A 41 -9.85 -6.51 5.25
CA GLU A 41 -10.12 -7.78 5.93
C GLU A 41 -10.23 -7.64 7.45
N VAL A 42 -9.39 -6.80 8.07
CA VAL A 42 -9.42 -6.59 9.52
C VAL A 42 -10.68 -5.89 10.04
N VAL A 43 -11.53 -5.38 9.14
CA VAL A 43 -12.83 -4.76 9.45
C VAL A 43 -14.03 -5.49 8.84
N MET A 44 -13.84 -6.74 8.39
CA MET A 44 -14.96 -7.58 7.95
C MET A 44 -15.89 -7.96 9.12
N PRO A 45 -17.16 -8.28 8.85
CA PRO A 45 -18.07 -8.77 9.87
C PRO A 45 -17.46 -9.92 10.71
N GLY A 46 -17.61 -9.84 12.02
CA GLY A 46 -17.06 -10.83 12.96
C GLY A 46 -15.61 -10.57 13.42
N THR A 47 -14.89 -9.62 12.82
CA THR A 47 -13.51 -9.30 13.22
C THR A 47 -13.44 -8.42 14.46
N LYS A 48 -12.35 -8.58 15.24
CA LYS A 48 -12.07 -7.69 16.40
C LYS A 48 -11.93 -6.23 15.98
N GLY A 49 -11.39 -5.94 14.77
CA GLY A 49 -11.24 -4.59 14.26
C GLY A 49 -12.58 -3.89 14.09
N LEU A 50 -13.56 -4.55 13.47
CA LEU A 50 -14.91 -4.00 13.34
C LEU A 50 -15.59 -3.83 14.68
N GLN A 51 -15.47 -4.81 15.59
CA GLN A 51 -16.06 -4.74 16.94
C GLN A 51 -15.55 -3.54 17.74
N GLU A 52 -14.24 -3.27 17.73
CA GLU A 52 -13.64 -2.14 18.43
C GLU A 52 -14.03 -0.80 17.79
N LEU A 53 -14.12 -0.73 16.44
CA LEU A 53 -14.63 0.46 15.77
C LEU A 53 -16.08 0.76 16.17
N VAL A 54 -16.94 -0.26 16.21
CA VAL A 54 -18.34 -0.12 16.64
C VAL A 54 -18.42 0.29 18.10
N GLY A 55 -17.58 -0.29 18.97
CA GLY A 55 -17.49 0.10 20.37
C GLY A 55 -17.10 1.57 20.57
N THR A 56 -16.24 2.10 19.68
CA THR A 56 -15.74 3.47 19.76
C THR A 56 -16.67 4.50 19.11
N PHE A 57 -17.27 4.17 17.96
CA PHE A 57 -18.02 5.12 17.12
C PHE A 57 -19.52 4.83 17.04
N GLY A 58 -19.95 3.72 17.66
CA GLY A 58 -21.36 3.31 17.65
C GLY A 58 -21.75 2.54 16.39
N LYS A 59 -22.99 2.01 16.41
CA LYS A 59 -23.53 1.22 15.29
C LYS A 59 -23.82 2.02 14.02
N SER A 60 -23.77 3.36 14.08
CA SER A 60 -23.99 4.24 12.92
C SER A 60 -22.96 4.08 11.81
N ILE A 61 -21.82 3.43 12.10
CA ILE A 61 -20.79 3.11 11.10
C ILE A 61 -21.03 1.77 10.39
N LEU A 62 -22.13 1.07 10.68
CA LEU A 62 -22.50 -0.18 10.02
C LEU A 62 -23.54 0.04 8.94
N SER A 63 -23.45 -0.73 7.87
CA SER A 63 -24.51 -0.94 6.90
C SER A 63 -25.58 -1.89 7.46
N SER A 64 -26.72 -2.02 6.77
CA SER A 64 -27.83 -2.88 7.19
C SER A 64 -27.48 -4.37 7.28
N ASP A 65 -26.47 -4.82 6.52
CA ASP A 65 -25.96 -6.19 6.51
C ASP A 65 -24.90 -6.45 7.61
N GLY A 66 -24.61 -5.45 8.47
CA GLY A 66 -23.62 -5.53 9.53
C GLY A 66 -22.17 -5.32 9.07
N SER A 67 -21.92 -5.02 7.81
CA SER A 67 -20.61 -4.64 7.30
C SER A 67 -20.27 -3.18 7.62
N LEU A 68 -18.99 -2.81 7.52
CA LEU A 68 -18.53 -1.44 7.72
C LEU A 68 -19.02 -0.51 6.61
N ASP A 69 -19.83 0.49 6.94
CA ASP A 69 -20.18 1.59 6.05
C ASP A 69 -19.01 2.58 5.98
N ARG A 70 -18.23 2.48 4.89
CA ARG A 70 -17.05 3.34 4.69
C ARG A 70 -17.39 4.81 4.49
N LYS A 71 -18.59 5.12 3.99
CA LYS A 71 -19.06 6.49 3.83
C LYS A 71 -19.34 7.10 5.21
N ASN A 72 -20.12 6.41 6.03
CA ASN A 72 -20.42 6.85 7.38
C ASN A 72 -19.15 6.94 8.26
N LEU A 73 -18.21 5.98 8.13
CA LEU A 73 -16.92 6.07 8.81
C LEU A 73 -16.12 7.29 8.37
N ARG A 74 -16.14 7.62 7.07
CA ARG A 74 -15.49 8.84 6.55
C ARG A 74 -16.12 10.11 7.13
N ASP A 75 -17.44 10.16 7.23
CA ASP A 75 -18.14 11.30 7.83
C ASP A 75 -17.78 11.46 9.32
N VAL A 76 -17.61 10.36 10.04
CA VAL A 76 -17.09 10.36 11.41
C VAL A 76 -15.66 10.90 11.51
N LEU A 77 -14.80 10.59 10.52
CA LEU A 77 -13.43 11.13 10.43
C LEU A 77 -13.42 12.66 10.32
N TYR A 78 -14.31 13.22 9.53
CA TYR A 78 -14.36 14.68 9.31
C TYR A 78 -14.98 15.47 10.48
N LYS A 79 -15.86 14.86 11.29
CA LYS A 79 -16.53 15.53 12.39
C LYS A 79 -15.61 15.97 13.53
N LYS A 80 -14.52 15.24 13.81
CA LYS A 80 -13.53 15.58 14.84
C LYS A 80 -12.15 15.11 14.39
N GLY A 81 -11.17 15.99 14.29
CA GLY A 81 -9.83 15.67 13.82
C GLY A 81 -9.12 14.52 14.58
N ARG A 82 -9.46 14.32 15.88
CA ARG A 82 -8.94 13.21 16.70
C ARG A 82 -9.47 11.82 16.28
N ASN A 83 -10.57 11.75 15.53
CA ASN A 83 -11.17 10.46 15.15
C ASN A 83 -10.26 9.66 14.23
N ARG A 84 -9.47 10.34 13.38
CA ARG A 84 -8.46 9.69 12.52
C ARG A 84 -7.41 8.95 13.35
N ALA A 85 -6.86 9.60 14.38
CA ALA A 85 -5.88 8.98 15.27
C ALA A 85 -6.46 7.76 16.02
N LEU A 86 -7.72 7.83 16.47
CA LEU A 86 -8.38 6.70 17.12
C LEU A 86 -8.59 5.51 16.16
N ILE A 87 -9.00 5.75 14.91
CA ILE A 87 -9.14 4.68 13.92
C ILE A 87 -7.79 4.05 13.62
N GLU A 88 -6.75 4.86 13.42
CA GLU A 88 -5.39 4.38 13.20
C GLU A 88 -4.89 3.56 14.41
N GLN A 89 -5.13 4.01 15.63
CA GLN A 89 -4.76 3.30 16.86
C GLN A 89 -5.47 1.93 16.99
N ILE A 90 -6.72 1.82 16.56
CA ILE A 90 -7.47 0.57 16.57
C ILE A 90 -6.99 -0.39 15.47
N LEU A 91 -6.82 0.11 14.25
CA LEU A 91 -6.60 -0.75 13.08
C LEU A 91 -5.14 -1.06 12.80
N HIS A 92 -4.22 -0.11 13.04
CA HIS A 92 -2.81 -0.28 12.71
C HIS A 92 -2.17 -1.52 13.36
N PRO A 93 -2.35 -1.81 14.66
CA PRO A 93 -1.80 -3.01 15.27
C PRO A 93 -2.33 -4.31 14.62
N LYS A 94 -3.61 -4.32 14.22
CA LYS A 94 -4.25 -5.48 13.61
C LYS A 94 -3.76 -5.73 12.19
N ILE A 95 -3.57 -4.65 11.42
CA ILE A 95 -3.00 -4.70 10.06
C ILE A 95 -1.57 -5.23 10.13
N LEU A 96 -0.73 -4.66 11.01
CA LEU A 96 0.66 -5.09 11.16
C LEU A 96 0.78 -6.53 11.66
N HIS A 97 -0.06 -6.93 12.62
CA HIS A 97 -0.09 -8.31 13.12
C HIS A 97 -0.43 -9.29 11.99
N LYS A 98 -1.48 -9.00 11.20
CA LYS A 98 -1.87 -9.84 10.08
C LYS A 98 -0.81 -9.87 8.97
N MET A 99 -0.25 -8.72 8.62
CA MET A 99 0.89 -8.63 7.68
C MET A 99 2.04 -9.53 8.16
N LYS A 100 2.45 -9.41 9.43
CA LYS A 100 3.53 -10.20 9.99
C LYS A 100 3.23 -11.70 9.93
N ALA A 101 2.03 -12.12 10.32
CA ALA A 101 1.63 -13.53 10.23
C ALA A 101 1.73 -14.07 8.79
N MET A 102 1.26 -13.29 7.78
CA MET A 102 1.38 -13.67 6.37
C MET A 102 2.84 -13.70 5.88
N MET A 103 3.69 -12.80 6.42
CA MET A 103 5.13 -12.80 6.11
C MET A 103 5.83 -14.02 6.72
N ASP A 104 5.49 -14.39 7.95
CA ASP A 104 6.08 -15.53 8.65
C ASP A 104 5.68 -16.88 8.02
N ASP A 105 4.51 -16.94 7.35
CA ASP A 105 4.02 -18.11 6.60
C ASP A 105 4.68 -18.28 5.22
N CYS A 106 5.53 -17.34 4.80
CA CYS A 106 6.31 -17.48 3.57
C CYS A 106 7.70 -18.00 3.89
N HIS A 107 8.03 -19.20 3.38
CA HIS A 107 9.26 -19.88 3.76
C HIS A 107 10.35 -19.85 2.69
N GLU A 108 10.01 -19.47 1.45
CA GLU A 108 10.97 -19.38 0.33
C GLU A 108 10.53 -18.38 -0.74
N GLY A 109 11.47 -17.90 -1.53
CA GLY A 109 11.22 -17.07 -2.70
C GLY A 109 11.23 -15.56 -2.41
N VAL A 110 10.63 -14.81 -3.30
CA VAL A 110 10.51 -13.35 -3.22
C VAL A 110 9.11 -12.98 -2.76
N MET A 111 9.05 -12.24 -1.66
CA MET A 111 7.80 -11.71 -1.10
C MET A 111 7.75 -10.20 -1.32
N ILE A 112 6.70 -9.74 -1.94
CA ILE A 112 6.41 -8.31 -2.16
C ILE A 112 5.27 -7.90 -1.23
N VAL A 113 5.52 -6.90 -0.40
CA VAL A 113 4.51 -6.28 0.46
C VAL A 113 4.17 -4.90 -0.08
N VAL A 114 2.96 -4.73 -0.59
CA VAL A 114 2.49 -3.45 -1.14
C VAL A 114 2.08 -2.53 0.01
N ILE A 115 2.81 -1.42 0.17
CA ILE A 115 2.61 -0.44 1.25
C ILE A 115 2.51 0.97 0.66
N PRO A 116 1.29 1.49 0.41
CA PRO A 116 1.11 2.81 -0.20
C PRO A 116 1.75 3.96 0.60
N LEU A 117 1.74 3.86 1.93
CA LEU A 117 2.24 4.89 2.86
C LEU A 117 3.53 4.45 3.57
N LEU A 118 4.42 3.75 2.87
CA LEU A 118 5.69 3.25 3.43
C LEU A 118 6.54 4.38 4.00
N VAL A 119 6.69 5.46 3.23
CA VAL A 119 7.54 6.62 3.60
C VAL A 119 6.89 7.44 4.70
N GLU A 120 5.60 7.73 4.59
CA GLU A 120 4.83 8.52 5.56
C GLU A 120 4.74 7.87 6.95
N LYS A 121 4.81 6.54 7.01
CA LYS A 121 4.71 5.76 8.25
C LYS A 121 6.03 5.10 8.67
N GLU A 122 7.10 5.33 7.94
CA GLU A 122 8.45 4.81 8.22
C GLU A 122 8.48 3.27 8.43
N LEU A 123 7.75 2.53 7.59
CA LEU A 123 7.51 1.08 7.77
C LEU A 123 8.57 0.21 7.09
N TRP A 124 9.83 0.60 7.04
CA TRP A 124 10.89 -0.14 6.33
C TRP A 124 11.57 -1.24 7.15
N GLY A 125 11.41 -1.26 8.49
CA GLY A 125 12.17 -2.13 9.39
C GLY A 125 12.17 -3.64 9.08
N PRO A 126 11.06 -4.28 8.62
CA PRO A 126 11.06 -5.73 8.39
C PRO A 126 11.49 -6.15 6.97
N PHE A 127 11.94 -5.21 6.12
CA PHE A 127 12.24 -5.46 4.71
C PHE A 127 13.73 -5.46 4.42
N ASP A 128 14.14 -6.30 3.48
CA ASP A 128 15.51 -6.37 2.96
C ASP A 128 15.77 -5.32 1.88
N ARG A 129 14.73 -4.95 1.14
CA ARG A 129 14.76 -4.02 0.00
C ARG A 129 13.41 -3.31 -0.17
N ALA A 130 13.44 -2.25 -0.98
CA ALA A 130 12.22 -1.62 -1.48
C ALA A 130 12.20 -1.55 -3.01
N ILE A 131 10.99 -1.49 -3.57
CA ILE A 131 10.69 -1.08 -4.93
C ILE A 131 9.89 0.21 -4.83
N LEU A 132 10.39 1.27 -5.44
CA LEU A 132 9.68 2.54 -5.58
C LEU A 132 9.16 2.65 -7.01
N VAL A 133 7.85 2.63 -7.17
CA VAL A 133 7.21 2.98 -8.45
C VAL A 133 7.14 4.50 -8.54
N ASP A 134 8.06 5.08 -9.30
CA ASP A 134 8.15 6.53 -9.50
C ASP A 134 7.36 6.98 -10.74
N CYS A 135 6.75 8.13 -10.62
CA CYS A 135 5.99 8.77 -11.69
C CYS A 135 6.00 10.28 -11.50
N GLU A 136 6.07 11.02 -12.59
CA GLU A 136 5.99 12.47 -12.57
C GLU A 136 4.62 12.96 -12.07
N ASN A 137 4.62 14.09 -11.36
CA ASN A 137 3.42 14.63 -10.75
C ASN A 137 2.30 14.90 -11.78
N GLU A 138 2.65 15.41 -12.95
CA GLU A 138 1.72 15.68 -14.06
C GLU A 138 1.04 14.40 -14.54
N THR A 139 1.81 13.32 -14.69
CA THR A 139 1.30 12.00 -15.08
C THR A 139 0.40 11.42 -13.99
N GLN A 140 0.77 11.57 -12.71
CA GLN A 140 -0.07 11.14 -11.58
C GLN A 140 -1.41 11.90 -11.55
N ILE A 141 -1.38 13.23 -11.72
CA ILE A 141 -2.58 14.08 -11.74
C ILE A 141 -3.50 13.65 -12.89
N LYS A 142 -2.96 13.50 -14.11
CA LYS A 142 -3.74 13.07 -15.27
C LYS A 142 -4.42 11.73 -15.03
N ARG A 143 -3.66 10.71 -14.59
CA ARG A 143 -4.19 9.37 -14.31
C ARG A 143 -5.23 9.38 -13.19
N LEU A 144 -5.04 10.24 -12.18
CA LEU A 144 -5.97 10.36 -11.06
C LEU A 144 -7.29 11.00 -11.48
N MET A 145 -7.22 12.05 -12.31
CA MET A 145 -8.43 12.68 -12.89
C MET A 145 -9.24 11.67 -13.73
N GLU A 146 -8.56 10.91 -14.59
CA GLU A 146 -9.20 9.91 -15.45
C GLU A 146 -9.81 8.73 -14.65
N ARG A 147 -9.12 8.25 -13.61
CA ARG A 147 -9.55 7.11 -12.80
C ARG A 147 -10.73 7.43 -11.89
N ASP A 148 -10.71 8.60 -11.24
CA ASP A 148 -11.62 8.95 -10.16
C ASP A 148 -12.68 9.96 -10.58
N ASP A 149 -12.70 10.39 -11.86
CA ASP A 149 -13.59 11.42 -12.42
C ASP A 149 -13.60 12.70 -11.56
N ILE A 150 -12.41 13.24 -11.30
CA ILE A 150 -12.19 14.43 -10.47
C ILE A 150 -11.43 15.51 -11.23
N ASP A 151 -11.58 16.76 -10.78
CA ASP A 151 -10.84 17.87 -11.35
C ASP A 151 -9.36 17.92 -10.91
N SER A 152 -8.57 18.73 -11.59
CA SER A 152 -7.13 18.91 -11.34
C SER A 152 -6.85 19.47 -9.95
N ALA A 153 -7.70 20.32 -9.39
CA ALA A 153 -7.51 20.91 -8.06
C ALA A 153 -7.61 19.83 -6.98
N LYS A 154 -8.61 18.96 -7.08
CA LYS A 154 -8.81 17.82 -6.18
C LYS A 154 -7.69 16.79 -6.33
N ALA A 155 -7.27 16.48 -7.56
CA ALA A 155 -6.15 15.58 -7.82
C ALA A 155 -4.83 16.10 -7.19
N LYS A 156 -4.53 17.39 -7.33
CA LYS A 156 -3.38 18.04 -6.68
C LYS A 156 -3.46 17.97 -5.16
N THR A 157 -4.63 18.21 -4.58
CA THR A 157 -4.83 18.10 -3.12
C THR A 157 -4.54 16.68 -2.62
N MET A 158 -4.98 15.65 -3.35
CA MET A 158 -4.71 14.26 -3.00
C MET A 158 -3.22 13.92 -3.11
N LEU A 159 -2.52 14.47 -4.11
CA LEU A 159 -1.07 14.29 -4.27
C LEU A 159 -0.31 14.93 -3.10
N LEU A 160 -0.65 16.17 -2.73
CA LEU A 160 -0.02 16.91 -1.63
C LEU A 160 -0.28 16.30 -0.24
N ALA A 161 -1.27 15.44 -0.11
CA ALA A 161 -1.55 14.72 1.14
C ALA A 161 -0.59 13.54 1.40
N GLN A 162 0.26 13.20 0.44
CA GLN A 162 1.29 12.17 0.53
C GLN A 162 2.69 12.79 0.64
N ALA A 163 3.69 11.97 0.96
CA ALA A 163 5.10 12.36 0.87
C ALA A 163 5.43 12.87 -0.54
N SER A 164 6.29 13.87 -0.65
CA SER A 164 6.71 14.39 -1.95
C SER A 164 7.50 13.34 -2.75
N ARG A 165 7.63 13.55 -4.07
CA ARG A 165 8.45 12.68 -4.92
C ARG A 165 9.89 12.61 -4.42
N GLU A 166 10.45 13.75 -4.00
CA GLU A 166 11.81 13.86 -3.46
C GLU A 166 11.95 13.05 -2.16
N GLN A 167 10.97 13.14 -1.26
CA GLN A 167 10.98 12.34 -0.03
C GLN A 167 10.93 10.84 -0.34
N ARG A 168 10.11 10.41 -1.31
CA ARG A 168 10.07 9.01 -1.73
C ARG A 168 11.38 8.53 -2.35
N LEU A 169 12.04 9.35 -3.16
CA LEU A 169 13.32 9.02 -3.78
C LEU A 169 14.46 8.88 -2.76
N ARG A 170 14.35 9.53 -1.58
CA ARG A 170 15.28 9.35 -0.46
C ARG A 170 15.08 8.05 0.31
N LEU A 171 14.11 7.20 -0.05
CA LEU A 171 13.92 5.90 0.59
C LEU A 171 15.19 5.04 0.59
N ASN A 172 16.05 5.22 -0.42
CA ASN A 172 17.34 4.53 -0.51
C ASN A 172 18.34 4.90 0.62
N GLU A 173 18.11 5.97 1.36
CA GLU A 173 18.90 6.33 2.55
C GLU A 173 18.58 5.39 3.74
N HIS A 174 17.43 4.73 3.73
CA HIS A 174 16.96 3.86 4.81
C HIS A 174 16.94 2.38 4.42
N LEU A 175 16.68 2.08 3.14
CA LEU A 175 16.50 0.72 2.64
C LEU A 175 16.99 0.64 1.19
N PRO A 176 17.82 -0.36 0.81
CA PRO A 176 18.22 -0.55 -0.58
C PRO A 176 17.01 -0.54 -1.50
N THR A 177 16.93 0.42 -2.42
CA THR A 177 15.72 0.71 -3.18
C THR A 177 15.96 0.60 -4.69
N ASP A 178 15.13 -0.20 -5.36
CA ASP A 178 15.06 -0.25 -6.81
C ASP A 178 13.94 0.71 -7.28
N VAL A 179 14.27 1.64 -8.16
CA VAL A 179 13.29 2.61 -8.70
C VAL A 179 12.81 2.14 -10.06
N ILE A 180 11.49 2.01 -10.21
CA ILE A 180 10.81 1.74 -11.48
C ILE A 180 10.11 3.02 -11.94
N GLU A 181 10.64 3.66 -12.95
CA GLU A 181 9.99 4.81 -13.59
C GLU A 181 8.81 4.35 -14.46
N ASN A 182 7.63 4.88 -14.21
CA ASN A 182 6.38 4.59 -14.90
C ASN A 182 5.76 5.83 -15.55
N ASN A 183 6.54 6.51 -16.39
CA ASN A 183 6.09 7.68 -17.19
C ASN A 183 5.77 7.33 -18.65
N SER A 184 6.10 6.12 -19.10
CA SER A 184 6.01 5.68 -20.49
C SER A 184 4.87 4.66 -20.70
N ARG A 185 4.94 3.90 -21.80
CA ARG A 185 3.93 2.89 -22.17
C ARG A 185 3.97 1.68 -21.22
N VAL A 186 2.85 0.98 -21.14
CA VAL A 186 2.73 -0.25 -20.34
C VAL A 186 3.70 -1.35 -20.79
N SER A 187 4.02 -1.42 -22.11
CA SER A 187 5.03 -2.34 -22.64
C SER A 187 6.39 -2.15 -21.97
N ASP A 188 6.83 -0.90 -21.87
CA ASP A 188 8.13 -0.53 -21.32
C ASP A 188 8.19 -0.85 -19.81
N LEU A 189 7.06 -0.67 -19.12
CA LEU A 189 6.94 -1.05 -17.71
C LEU A 189 7.08 -2.57 -17.53
N LYS A 190 6.47 -3.38 -18.40
CA LYS A 190 6.58 -4.85 -18.35
C LYS A 190 8.02 -5.31 -18.45
N GLU A 191 8.80 -4.76 -19.39
CA GLU A 191 10.22 -5.08 -19.56
C GLU A 191 11.03 -4.71 -18.29
N LYS A 192 10.81 -3.51 -17.74
CA LYS A 192 11.47 -3.07 -16.49
C LYS A 192 11.14 -3.99 -15.30
N VAL A 193 9.88 -4.39 -15.16
CA VAL A 193 9.45 -5.29 -14.08
C VAL A 193 10.06 -6.69 -14.26
N GLN A 194 10.11 -7.21 -15.47
CA GLN A 194 10.74 -8.50 -15.76
C GLN A 194 12.23 -8.50 -15.42
N ALA A 195 12.96 -7.45 -15.81
CA ALA A 195 14.38 -7.30 -15.48
C ALA A 195 14.59 -7.20 -13.95
N LEU A 196 13.75 -6.42 -13.26
CA LEU A 196 13.80 -6.33 -11.80
C LEU A 196 13.51 -7.67 -11.15
N ASN A 197 12.50 -8.43 -11.62
CA ASN A 197 12.17 -9.73 -11.08
C ASN A 197 13.36 -10.69 -11.16
N GLN A 198 14.04 -10.76 -12.31
CA GLN A 198 15.26 -11.59 -12.47
C GLN A 198 16.34 -11.19 -11.45
N LYS A 199 16.54 -9.88 -11.23
CA LYS A 199 17.47 -9.37 -10.22
C LYS A 199 17.07 -9.80 -8.81
N LEU A 200 15.79 -9.74 -8.45
CA LEU A 200 15.31 -10.14 -7.12
C LEU A 200 15.52 -11.64 -6.87
N PHE A 201 15.22 -12.48 -7.85
CA PHE A 201 15.43 -13.92 -7.73
C PHE A 201 16.93 -14.30 -7.68
N ALA A 202 17.82 -13.50 -8.23
CA ALA A 202 19.27 -13.72 -8.13
C ALA A 202 19.84 -13.50 -6.70
N PHE A 203 19.05 -12.92 -5.77
CA PHE A 203 19.43 -12.79 -4.37
C PHE A 203 19.06 -14.02 -3.52
N LEU A 204 18.27 -14.95 -4.02
CA LEU A 204 17.92 -16.20 -3.34
C LEU A 204 19.11 -17.19 -3.32
#